data_d94f97896b6b7e34c37f9585a78a82e8
#
_entry.id   d94f97896b6b7e34c37f9585a78a82e8
#
_cell.length_a   1.000
_cell.length_b   1.000
_cell.length_c   1.000
_cell.angle_alpha   90.00
_cell.angle_beta   90.00
_cell.angle_gamma   90.00
#
_symmetry.space_group_name_H-M   'P 1'
#
loop_
_entity.id
_entity.type
_entity.pdbx_description
1 polymer ?
#
loop_
_entity_poly.entity_id
_entity_poly.type
_entity_poly.pdbx_seq_one_letter_code
_entity_poly.pdbx_strand_id
1 'polypeptide(L)'
;MSTDHVRWSKNPDRWDVNWLVKVSMVLGIAVVLESLVIAYFGVNYFGLLGNLSKLHTFGFDILLLSGMFTIFVVRERGHFWKSRPSNVLLVAIIADIILSSTISITGIPGLAPIPAIDVLSVIGFSVIFSLIVNDFIKVITLKRLTSK
;
A
#
# COMPACT_ATOMS: atom_id res chain seq x y z
N MET A 1 2.78 -18.32 -15.46
CA MET A 1 3.33 -17.31 -16.38
C MET A 1 2.94 -15.94 -15.85
N SER A 2 3.89 -15.05 -15.64
CA SER A 2 3.57 -13.67 -15.21
C SER A 2 2.88 -12.95 -16.37
N THR A 3 1.66 -12.46 -16.14
CA THR A 3 0.88 -11.68 -17.11
C THR A 3 1.24 -10.18 -17.05
N ASP A 4 2.21 -9.82 -16.21
CA ASP A 4 2.60 -8.43 -16.00
C ASP A 4 3.69 -8.01 -17.01
N HIS A 5 3.52 -6.86 -17.65
CA HIS A 5 4.43 -6.29 -18.65
C HIS A 5 5.53 -5.45 -17.98
N VAL A 6 6.38 -6.10 -17.18
CA VAL A 6 7.55 -5.46 -16.59
C VAL A 6 8.72 -5.53 -17.60
N ARG A 7 9.57 -4.50 -17.67
CA ARG A 7 10.78 -4.51 -18.49
C ARG A 7 11.70 -5.64 -18.05
N TRP A 8 11.91 -6.61 -18.94
CA TRP A 8 12.82 -7.72 -18.72
C TRP A 8 14.24 -7.36 -19.20
N SER A 9 15.26 -7.81 -18.47
CA SER A 9 16.64 -7.69 -18.91
C SER A 9 17.02 -8.86 -19.81
N LYS A 10 17.84 -8.62 -20.83
CA LYS A 10 18.33 -9.66 -21.77
C LYS A 10 19.21 -10.70 -21.11
N ASN A 11 19.81 -10.41 -19.96
CA ASN A 11 20.64 -11.30 -19.18
C ASN A 11 19.92 -11.64 -17.87
N PRO A 12 20.07 -12.89 -17.33
CA PRO A 12 19.58 -13.22 -16.01
C PRO A 12 20.23 -12.27 -14.99
N ASP A 13 19.45 -11.37 -14.42
CA ASP A 13 19.91 -10.54 -13.32
C ASP A 13 20.26 -11.45 -12.16
N ARG A 14 21.52 -11.43 -11.71
CA ARG A 14 21.87 -12.04 -10.43
C ARG A 14 21.08 -11.29 -9.36
N TRP A 15 20.23 -12.02 -8.65
CA TRP A 15 19.48 -11.48 -7.53
C TRP A 15 20.49 -11.07 -6.45
N ASP A 16 20.77 -9.78 -6.37
CA ASP A 16 21.50 -9.24 -5.22
C ASP A 16 20.54 -9.18 -4.03
N VAL A 17 20.58 -10.24 -3.23
CA VAL A 17 19.72 -10.40 -2.04
C VAL A 17 19.91 -9.22 -1.09
N ASN A 18 21.14 -8.72 -0.93
CA ASN A 18 21.43 -7.59 -0.06
C ASN A 18 20.74 -6.30 -0.54
N TRP A 19 20.71 -6.10 -1.83
CA TRP A 19 20.00 -4.99 -2.45
C TRP A 19 18.49 -5.10 -2.23
N LEU A 20 17.92 -6.29 -2.47
CA LEU A 20 16.50 -6.55 -2.26
C LEU A 20 16.08 -6.31 -0.80
N VAL A 21 16.86 -6.83 0.15
CA VAL A 21 16.62 -6.64 1.59
C VAL A 21 16.65 -5.16 1.97
N LYS A 22 17.62 -4.39 1.48
CA LYS A 22 17.71 -2.94 1.79
C LYS A 22 16.50 -2.17 1.27
N VAL A 23 16.08 -2.42 0.04
CA VAL A 23 14.89 -1.76 -0.55
C VAL A 23 13.63 -2.15 0.20
N SER A 24 13.44 -3.44 0.50
CA SER A 24 12.29 -3.92 1.26
C SER A 24 12.23 -3.35 2.68
N MET A 25 13.39 -3.21 3.35
CA MET A 25 13.48 -2.61 4.68
C MET A 25 13.06 -1.14 4.65
N VAL A 26 13.58 -0.36 3.70
CA VAL A 26 13.23 1.06 3.56
C VAL A 26 11.73 1.24 3.27
N LEU A 27 11.18 0.44 2.35
CA LEU A 27 9.76 0.48 2.03
C LEU A 27 8.89 0.00 3.19
N GLY A 28 9.30 -1.04 3.90
CA GLY A 28 8.60 -1.51 5.10
C GLY A 28 8.52 -0.44 6.18
N ILE A 29 9.61 0.28 6.45
CA ILE A 29 9.62 1.42 7.38
C ILE A 29 8.69 2.53 6.88
N ALA A 30 8.70 2.84 5.58
CA ALA A 30 7.84 3.86 5.01
C ALA A 30 6.36 3.52 5.16
N VAL A 31 5.95 2.26 4.92
CA VAL A 31 4.57 1.78 5.13
C VAL A 31 4.15 1.84 6.60
N VAL A 32 5.05 1.51 7.52
CA VAL A 32 4.76 1.64 8.97
C VAL A 32 4.53 3.10 9.35
N LEU A 33 5.39 4.01 8.88
CA LEU A 33 5.22 5.45 9.14
C LEU A 33 3.93 5.98 8.52
N GLU A 34 3.60 5.60 7.29
CA GLU A 34 2.33 5.89 6.64
C GLU A 34 1.15 5.45 7.49
N SER A 35 1.15 4.20 7.93
CA SER A 35 0.08 3.62 8.75
C SER A 35 -0.09 4.36 10.07
N LEU A 36 1.01 4.76 10.72
CA LEU A 36 0.97 5.56 11.95
C LEU A 36 0.39 6.95 11.72
N VAL A 37 0.75 7.61 10.62
CA VAL A 37 0.22 8.93 10.26
C VAL A 37 -1.29 8.84 10.01
N ILE A 38 -1.76 7.88 9.23
CA ILE A 38 -3.19 7.70 8.95
C ILE A 38 -3.94 7.34 10.24
N ALA A 39 -3.39 6.46 11.08
CA ALA A 39 -3.98 6.11 12.36
C ALA A 39 -4.09 7.32 13.29
N TYR A 40 -3.07 8.17 13.35
CA TYR A 40 -3.09 9.42 14.12
C TYR A 40 -4.21 10.35 13.65
N PHE A 41 -4.40 10.51 12.33
CA PHE A 41 -5.52 11.27 11.78
C PHE A 41 -6.87 10.63 12.14
N GLY A 42 -7.00 9.31 12.02
CA GLY A 42 -8.20 8.58 12.38
C GLY A 42 -8.62 8.81 13.83
N VAL A 43 -7.65 8.74 14.73
CA VAL A 43 -7.87 8.95 16.16
C VAL A 43 -8.32 10.40 16.47
N ASN A 44 -7.66 11.39 15.90
CA ASN A 44 -7.89 12.80 16.26
C ASN A 44 -9.08 13.44 15.54
N TYR A 45 -9.33 13.07 14.28
CA TYR A 45 -10.39 13.69 13.48
C TYR A 45 -11.71 12.90 13.49
N PHE A 46 -11.64 11.57 13.58
CA PHE A 46 -12.84 10.72 13.59
C PHE A 46 -13.23 10.23 14.98
N GLY A 47 -12.48 10.63 16.02
CA GLY A 47 -12.81 10.32 17.41
C GLY A 47 -12.80 8.82 17.73
N LEU A 48 -11.99 8.03 17.04
CA LEU A 48 -11.99 6.57 17.13
C LEU A 48 -11.50 6.01 18.48
N LEU A 49 -10.85 6.85 19.33
CA LEU A 49 -10.43 6.44 20.68
C LEU A 49 -11.59 6.03 21.59
N GLY A 50 -12.80 6.57 21.37
CA GLY A 50 -13.98 6.21 22.14
C GLY A 50 -14.58 4.84 21.80
N ASN A 51 -14.13 4.20 20.70
CA ASN A 51 -14.66 2.91 20.25
C ASN A 51 -13.57 2.01 19.65
N LEU A 52 -13.00 1.16 20.48
CA LEU A 52 -11.91 0.25 20.11
C LEU A 52 -12.25 -0.63 18.91
N SER A 53 -13.50 -1.09 18.81
CA SER A 53 -13.91 -1.93 17.66
C SER A 53 -13.91 -1.19 16.34
N LYS A 54 -14.25 0.11 16.33
CA LYS A 54 -14.12 0.95 15.13
C LYS A 54 -12.66 1.23 14.78
N LEU A 55 -11.82 1.40 15.81
CA LEU A 55 -10.37 1.57 15.61
C LEU A 55 -9.76 0.32 14.97
N HIS A 56 -10.23 -0.87 15.34
CA HIS A 56 -9.79 -2.11 14.69
C HIS A 56 -10.17 -2.16 13.21
N THR A 57 -11.40 -1.77 12.87
CA THR A 57 -11.84 -1.72 11.45
C THR A 57 -11.03 -0.71 10.66
N PHE A 58 -10.80 0.48 11.22
CA PHE A 58 -10.00 1.52 10.59
C PHE A 58 -8.54 1.05 10.37
N GLY A 59 -7.94 0.39 11.38
CA GLY A 59 -6.61 -0.22 11.28
C GLY A 59 -6.54 -1.34 10.24
N PHE A 60 -7.57 -2.16 10.13
CA PHE A 60 -7.69 -3.20 9.11
C PHE A 60 -7.64 -2.58 7.70
N ASP A 61 -8.42 -1.54 7.42
CA ASP A 61 -8.42 -0.86 6.14
C ASP A 61 -7.06 -0.24 5.80
N ILE A 62 -6.41 0.41 6.79
CA ILE A 62 -5.06 0.99 6.59
C ILE A 62 -4.07 -0.09 6.16
N LEU A 63 -3.96 -1.18 6.91
CA LEU A 63 -2.97 -2.22 6.66
C LEU A 63 -3.21 -2.91 5.32
N LEU A 64 -4.47 -3.19 5.00
CA LEU A 64 -4.85 -3.87 3.78
C LEU A 64 -4.60 -3.00 2.56
N LEU A 65 -5.10 -1.77 2.54
CA LEU A 65 -4.97 -0.87 1.40
C LEU A 65 -3.52 -0.41 1.19
N SER A 66 -2.80 -0.03 2.25
CA SER A 66 -1.38 0.33 2.14
C SER A 66 -0.53 -0.85 1.65
N GLY A 67 -0.84 -2.07 2.10
CA GLY A 67 -0.19 -3.29 1.61
C GLY A 67 -0.41 -3.52 0.12
N MET A 68 -1.66 -3.46 -0.34
CA MET A 68 -2.01 -3.65 -1.75
C MET A 68 -1.40 -2.59 -2.66
N PHE A 69 -1.47 -1.32 -2.29
CA PHE A 69 -0.82 -0.25 -3.06
C PHE A 69 0.70 -0.37 -3.05
N THR A 70 1.31 -0.85 -1.98
CA THR A 70 2.75 -1.11 -1.93
C THR A 70 3.16 -2.21 -2.91
N ILE A 71 2.39 -3.30 -3.03
CA ILE A 71 2.62 -4.33 -4.05
C ILE A 71 2.59 -3.71 -5.45
N PHE A 72 1.63 -2.83 -5.70
CA PHE A 72 1.52 -2.12 -6.97
C PHE A 72 2.76 -1.25 -7.28
N VAL A 73 3.29 -0.59 -6.27
CA VAL A 73 4.49 0.27 -6.40
C VAL A 73 5.75 -0.57 -6.61
N VAL A 74 5.93 -1.66 -5.87
CA VAL A 74 7.18 -2.46 -5.86
C VAL A 74 7.38 -3.26 -7.15
N ARG A 75 6.32 -3.58 -7.90
CA ARG A 75 6.41 -4.36 -9.14
C ARG A 75 7.32 -3.74 -10.21
N GLU A 76 7.50 -2.41 -10.21
CA GLU A 76 8.32 -1.69 -11.19
C GLU A 76 9.58 -1.10 -10.51
N ARG A 77 10.76 -1.28 -11.13
CA ARG A 77 12.01 -0.69 -10.60
C ARG A 77 12.04 0.83 -10.71
N GLY A 78 11.42 1.40 -11.76
CA GLY A 78 11.22 2.84 -11.90
C GLY A 78 9.99 3.33 -11.15
N HIS A 79 9.44 4.45 -11.58
CA HIS A 79 8.15 4.92 -11.10
C HIS A 79 7.03 3.95 -11.54
N PHE A 80 6.03 3.73 -10.70
CA PHE A 80 4.96 2.76 -10.92
C PHE A 80 4.20 2.95 -12.24
N TRP A 81 4.14 4.19 -12.76
CA TRP A 81 3.46 4.51 -14.02
C TRP A 81 4.28 4.22 -15.29
N LYS A 82 5.56 3.79 -15.17
CA LYS A 82 6.42 3.50 -16.33
C LYS A 82 6.04 2.23 -17.08
N SER A 83 5.36 1.30 -16.43
CA SER A 83 4.87 0.09 -17.05
C SER A 83 3.38 -0.10 -16.74
N ARG A 84 2.62 -0.62 -17.71
CA ARG A 84 1.21 -0.92 -17.49
C ARG A 84 1.08 -2.14 -16.58
N PRO A 85 0.28 -2.07 -15.51
CA PRO A 85 -0.04 -3.23 -14.69
C PRO A 85 -0.83 -4.25 -15.52
N SER A 86 -0.73 -5.53 -15.14
CA SER A 86 -1.59 -6.55 -15.74
C SER A 86 -3.05 -6.29 -15.36
N ASN A 87 -3.96 -6.65 -16.26
CA ASN A 87 -5.39 -6.55 -15.99
C ASN A 87 -5.80 -7.36 -14.76
N VAL A 88 -5.12 -8.49 -14.53
CA VAL A 88 -5.35 -9.34 -13.33
C VAL A 88 -5.02 -8.57 -12.05
N LEU A 89 -3.89 -7.88 -12.02
CA LEU A 89 -3.49 -7.08 -10.85
C LEU A 89 -4.47 -5.92 -10.62
N LEU A 90 -4.88 -5.21 -11.67
CA LEU A 90 -5.87 -4.12 -11.55
C LEU A 90 -7.21 -4.63 -11.02
N VAL A 91 -7.71 -5.73 -11.56
CA VAL A 91 -8.96 -6.35 -11.10
C VAL A 91 -8.84 -6.79 -9.64
N ALA A 92 -7.70 -7.37 -9.24
CA ALA A 92 -7.46 -7.78 -7.86
C ALA A 92 -7.48 -6.58 -6.90
N ILE A 93 -6.81 -5.47 -7.23
CA ILE A 93 -6.80 -4.25 -6.40
C ILE A 93 -8.20 -3.63 -6.30
N ILE A 94 -8.92 -3.54 -7.42
CA ILE A 94 -10.29 -3.01 -7.41
C ILE A 94 -11.22 -3.90 -6.58
N ALA A 95 -11.14 -5.21 -6.75
CA ALA A 95 -11.92 -6.16 -5.97
C ALA A 95 -11.61 -6.06 -4.46
N ASP A 96 -10.35 -5.90 -4.11
CA ASP A 96 -9.90 -5.72 -2.74
C ASP A 96 -10.45 -4.42 -2.11
N ILE A 97 -10.38 -3.31 -2.83
CA ILE A 97 -10.96 -2.03 -2.38
C ILE A 97 -12.47 -2.16 -2.16
N ILE A 98 -13.21 -2.81 -3.08
CA ILE A 98 -14.64 -3.00 -2.96
C ILE A 98 -14.96 -3.91 -1.77
N LEU A 99 -14.24 -5.01 -1.63
CA LEU A 99 -14.48 -5.99 -0.59
C LEU A 99 -14.17 -5.41 0.80
N SER A 100 -12.99 -4.78 0.98
CA SER A 100 -12.61 -4.16 2.25
C SER A 100 -13.59 -3.05 2.63
N SER A 101 -13.92 -2.16 1.70
CA SER A 101 -14.87 -1.07 1.94
C SER A 101 -16.25 -1.61 2.33
N THR A 102 -16.73 -2.68 1.69
CA THR A 102 -18.00 -3.30 2.02
C THR A 102 -17.96 -3.87 3.44
N ILE A 103 -16.91 -4.60 3.79
CA ILE A 103 -16.72 -5.17 5.13
C ILE A 103 -16.70 -4.06 6.18
N SER A 104 -15.97 -2.98 5.93
CA SER A 104 -15.80 -1.88 6.88
C SER A 104 -17.06 -1.05 7.07
N ILE A 105 -17.88 -0.89 6.04
CA ILE A 105 -19.17 -0.16 6.14
C ILE A 105 -20.26 -1.04 6.78
N THR A 106 -20.33 -2.32 6.44
CA THR A 106 -21.37 -3.23 6.95
C THR A 106 -21.03 -3.82 8.31
N GLY A 107 -19.73 -3.98 8.60
CA GLY A 107 -19.24 -4.69 9.79
C GLY A 107 -19.32 -6.21 9.65
N ILE A 108 -18.45 -6.88 10.36
CA ILE A 108 -18.47 -8.33 10.56
C ILE A 108 -18.09 -8.64 12.01
N PRO A 109 -18.30 -9.87 12.52
CA PRO A 109 -17.82 -10.22 13.85
C PRO A 109 -16.34 -9.89 14.06
N GLY A 110 -16.04 -8.99 15.00
CA GLY A 110 -14.70 -8.48 15.28
C GLY A 110 -14.33 -7.15 14.63
N LEU A 111 -15.07 -6.70 13.61
CA LEU A 111 -14.87 -5.39 12.95
C LEU A 111 -16.19 -4.60 12.99
N ALA A 112 -16.26 -3.58 13.82
CA ALA A 112 -17.46 -2.75 13.91
C ALA A 112 -17.61 -1.86 12.65
N PRO A 113 -18.84 -1.59 12.20
CA PRO A 113 -19.07 -0.74 11.06
C PRO A 113 -18.59 0.70 11.31
N ILE A 114 -17.91 1.27 10.31
CA ILE A 114 -17.46 2.67 10.30
C ILE A 114 -18.15 3.45 9.19
N PRO A 115 -18.30 4.77 9.34
CA PRO A 115 -18.89 5.63 8.32
C PRO A 115 -18.12 5.54 6.98
N ALA A 116 -18.85 5.61 5.87
CA ALA A 116 -18.24 5.59 4.54
C ALA A 116 -17.20 6.71 4.33
N ILE A 117 -17.35 7.85 5.01
CA ILE A 117 -16.38 8.95 4.94
C ILE A 117 -15.02 8.57 5.53
N ASP A 118 -15.00 7.75 6.60
CA ASP A 118 -13.78 7.26 7.22
C ASP A 118 -13.07 6.30 6.25
N VAL A 119 -13.82 5.40 5.62
CA VAL A 119 -13.29 4.45 4.60
C VAL A 119 -12.71 5.21 3.42
N LEU A 120 -13.44 6.20 2.88
CA LEU A 120 -12.97 7.04 1.77
C LEU A 120 -11.70 7.82 2.14
N SER A 121 -11.62 8.29 3.38
CA SER A 121 -10.44 8.98 3.89
C SER A 121 -9.22 8.05 3.92
N VAL A 122 -9.37 6.81 4.40
CA VAL A 122 -8.28 5.82 4.38
C VAL A 122 -7.84 5.51 2.95
N ILE A 123 -8.78 5.29 2.02
CA ILE A 123 -8.47 5.06 0.60
C ILE A 123 -7.67 6.25 0.04
N GLY A 124 -8.15 7.47 0.25
CA GLY A 124 -7.49 8.68 -0.25
C GLY A 124 -6.07 8.85 0.30
N PHE A 125 -5.88 8.68 1.61
CA PHE A 125 -4.56 8.74 2.25
C PHE A 125 -3.64 7.62 1.73
N SER A 126 -4.12 6.38 1.67
CA SER A 126 -3.32 5.25 1.19
C SER A 126 -2.90 5.43 -0.27
N VAL A 127 -3.78 5.94 -1.14
CA VAL A 127 -3.44 6.28 -2.52
C VAL A 127 -2.32 7.32 -2.58
N ILE A 128 -2.44 8.41 -1.83
CA ILE A 128 -1.45 9.50 -1.84
C ILE A 128 -0.11 9.00 -1.28
N PHE A 129 -0.10 8.39 -0.10
CA PHE A 129 1.13 7.96 0.55
C PHE A 129 1.78 6.79 -0.18
N SER A 130 1.04 5.74 -0.50
CA SER A 130 1.62 4.56 -1.13
C SER A 130 2.01 4.82 -2.58
N LEU A 131 1.18 5.44 -3.40
CA LEU A 131 1.49 5.62 -4.82
C LEU A 131 2.42 6.80 -5.09
N ILE A 132 2.41 7.85 -4.26
CA ILE A 132 3.27 9.01 -4.47
C ILE A 132 4.49 8.91 -3.57
N VAL A 133 4.32 8.96 -2.24
CA VAL A 133 5.44 9.06 -1.30
C VAL A 133 6.32 7.80 -1.35
N ASN A 134 5.73 6.61 -1.23
CA ASN A 134 6.48 5.36 -1.23
C ASN A 134 7.14 5.07 -2.59
N ASP A 135 6.52 5.47 -3.71
CA ASP A 135 7.13 5.35 -5.04
C ASP A 135 8.37 6.24 -5.17
N PHE A 136 8.30 7.49 -4.71
CA PHE A 136 9.47 8.38 -4.71
C PHE A 136 10.58 7.85 -3.78
N ILE A 137 10.25 7.41 -2.58
CA ILE A 137 11.22 6.80 -1.64
C ILE A 137 11.90 5.60 -2.29
N LYS A 138 11.13 4.71 -2.92
CA LYS A 138 11.66 3.56 -3.66
C LYS A 138 12.65 3.98 -4.73
N VAL A 139 12.26 4.90 -5.63
CA VAL A 139 13.11 5.32 -6.75
C VAL A 139 14.39 5.99 -6.28
N ILE A 140 14.32 6.84 -5.24
CA ILE A 140 15.51 7.48 -4.65
C ILE A 140 16.44 6.42 -4.05
N THR A 141 15.88 5.47 -3.30
CA THR A 141 16.65 4.38 -2.68
C THR A 141 17.34 3.53 -3.73
N LEU A 142 16.61 3.16 -4.80
CA LEU A 142 17.15 2.40 -5.91
C LEU A 142 18.32 3.13 -6.59
N LYS A 143 18.18 4.42 -6.90
CA LYS A 143 19.23 5.23 -7.51
C LYS A 143 20.50 5.28 -6.65
N ARG A 144 20.36 5.47 -5.34
CA ARG A 144 21.51 5.51 -4.42
C ARG A 144 22.23 4.17 -4.27
N LEU A 145 21.52 3.05 -4.39
CA LEU A 145 22.10 1.72 -4.32
C LEU A 145 22.76 1.27 -5.62
N THR A 146 22.30 1.78 -6.77
CA THR A 146 22.85 1.44 -8.10
C THR A 146 24.04 2.34 -8.48
N SER A 147 24.21 3.47 -7.79
CA SER A 147 25.29 4.45 -8.03
C SER A 147 26.60 4.12 -7.27
N LYS A 148 26.66 2.98 -6.58
CA LYS A 148 27.87 2.42 -5.96
C LYS A 148 28.28 1.12 -6.63
#